data_35f2cbe793b80bf7d2f842293ae9231e
#
_entry.id   35f2cbe793b80bf7d2f842293ae9231e
#
_cell.length_a   1.000
_cell.length_b   1.000
_cell.length_c   1.000
_cell.angle_alpha   90.00
_cell.angle_beta   90.00
_cell.angle_gamma   90.00
#
_symmetry.space_group_name_H-M   'P 1'
#
loop_
_entity.id
_entity.type
_entity.pdbx_description
1 polymer ?
#
loop_
_entity_poly.entity_id
_entity_poly.type
_entity_poly.pdbx_seq_one_letter_code
_entity_poly.pdbx_strand_id
1 'polypeptide(L)'
;DLPPKTYVKRYFDLSKDQRDLYEELRHNYRSDMFGGALTVESTLARITRLQQVAGGFAPTDEEKTPRRIGEKRPRVEALLDVLEEYGGKAIIWARFTAEVDEIAAALKRAGISYVRYDGEVDVDDRRVAKDEFTQGDARIFLSKTSCAGHGLTLIQATTVIYYSNNYSLDQRQQSEDRAHRKGQTRNVTYVDIVANDTVDQRI
;
A
#
# COMPACT_ATOMS: atom_id res chain seq x y z
N ASP A 1 -1.47 29.09 -6.02
CA ASP A 1 -1.73 28.21 -4.87
C ASP A 1 -2.07 26.81 -5.38
N LEU A 2 -1.70 25.77 -4.60
CA LEU A 2 -2.09 24.40 -4.89
C LEU A 2 -3.54 24.16 -4.45
N PRO A 3 -4.28 23.27 -5.13
CA PRO A 3 -5.64 22.91 -4.73
C PRO A 3 -5.65 22.18 -3.37
N PRO A 4 -6.81 22.09 -2.69
CA PRO A 4 -6.89 21.42 -1.39
C PRO A 4 -6.61 19.94 -1.49
N LYS A 5 -6.15 19.33 -0.37
CA LYS A 5 -6.03 17.91 -0.14
C LYS A 5 -7.24 17.41 0.64
N THR A 6 -7.79 16.27 0.26
CA THR A 6 -8.85 15.58 1.01
C THR A 6 -8.31 14.24 1.50
N TYR A 7 -8.56 13.90 2.78
CA TYR A 7 -8.11 12.63 3.37
C TYR A 7 -9.31 11.79 3.77
N VAL A 8 -9.31 10.54 3.35
CA VAL A 8 -10.39 9.57 3.60
C VAL A 8 -9.77 8.28 4.12
N LYS A 9 -10.42 7.62 5.07
CA LYS A 9 -10.07 6.27 5.52
C LYS A 9 -11.13 5.29 5.06
N ARG A 10 -10.68 4.21 4.43
CA ARG A 10 -11.53 3.08 4.07
C ARG A 10 -11.19 1.90 4.96
N TYR A 11 -12.11 1.53 5.82
CA TYR A 11 -11.92 0.44 6.77
C TYR A 11 -12.41 -0.88 6.20
N PHE A 12 -11.73 -1.98 6.58
CA PHE A 12 -12.14 -3.34 6.28
C PHE A 12 -11.81 -4.26 7.46
N ASP A 13 -12.47 -5.41 7.52
CA ASP A 13 -12.21 -6.42 8.53
C ASP A 13 -11.31 -7.53 7.98
N LEU A 14 -10.40 -8.02 8.80
CA LEU A 14 -9.58 -9.19 8.46
C LEU A 14 -10.48 -10.42 8.24
N SER A 15 -10.09 -11.29 7.33
CA SER A 15 -10.69 -12.63 7.25
C SER A 15 -10.46 -13.40 8.55
N LYS A 16 -11.25 -14.45 8.80
CA LYS A 16 -11.08 -15.27 10.01
C LYS A 16 -9.64 -15.78 10.13
N ASP A 17 -9.08 -16.35 9.06
CA ASP A 17 -7.74 -16.92 9.08
C ASP A 17 -6.66 -15.85 9.37
N GLN A 18 -6.82 -14.64 8.81
CA GLN A 18 -5.94 -13.52 9.10
C GLN A 18 -6.08 -13.07 10.56
N ARG A 19 -7.31 -12.97 11.08
CA ARG A 19 -7.58 -12.55 12.45
C ARG A 19 -6.99 -13.54 13.45
N ASP A 20 -7.19 -14.82 13.25
CA ASP A 20 -6.68 -15.87 14.13
C ASP A 20 -5.13 -15.79 14.22
N LEU A 21 -4.44 -15.72 13.10
CA LEU A 21 -2.97 -15.58 13.07
C LEU A 21 -2.50 -14.24 13.64
N TYR A 22 -3.21 -13.15 13.36
CA TYR A 22 -2.89 -11.82 13.87
C TYR A 22 -2.93 -11.78 15.40
N GLU A 23 -3.98 -12.33 16.02
CA GLU A 23 -4.15 -12.38 17.46
C GLU A 23 -3.14 -13.31 18.12
N GLU A 24 -2.83 -14.45 17.52
CA GLU A 24 -1.78 -15.36 17.99
C GLU A 24 -0.42 -14.63 18.06
N LEU A 25 0.00 -13.98 16.99
CA LEU A 25 1.25 -13.22 16.95
C LEU A 25 1.24 -12.08 17.97
N ARG A 26 0.14 -11.33 18.05
CA ARG A 26 -0.01 -10.24 19.00
C ARG A 26 0.10 -10.70 20.44
N HIS A 27 -0.48 -11.86 20.77
CA HIS A 27 -0.40 -12.46 22.10
C HIS A 27 1.03 -12.89 22.43
N ASN A 28 1.69 -13.60 21.53
CA ASN A 28 3.07 -14.05 21.70
C ASN A 28 4.02 -12.86 21.89
N TYR A 29 3.86 -11.79 21.14
CA TYR A 29 4.67 -10.58 21.30
C TYR A 29 4.45 -9.87 22.65
N ARG A 30 3.25 -9.92 23.22
CA ARG A 30 2.98 -9.40 24.58
C ARG A 30 3.65 -10.26 25.64
N SER A 31 3.60 -11.58 25.50
CA SER A 31 4.24 -12.50 26.44
C SER A 31 5.75 -12.28 26.52
N ASP A 32 6.40 -12.09 25.37
CA ASP A 32 7.84 -11.80 25.30
C ASP A 32 8.21 -10.46 25.94
N MET A 33 7.29 -9.47 25.95
CA MET A 33 7.54 -8.17 26.61
C MET A 33 7.72 -8.29 28.14
N PHE A 34 7.11 -9.27 28.76
CA PHE A 34 7.25 -9.50 30.21
C PHE A 34 8.51 -10.28 30.57
N GLY A 35 9.20 -10.88 29.59
CA GLY A 35 10.38 -11.74 29.80
C GLY A 35 11.74 -11.12 29.49
N GLY A 36 11.82 -9.90 28.91
CA GLY A 36 13.11 -9.30 28.54
C GLY A 36 13.04 -7.90 27.95
N ALA A 37 14.19 -7.23 27.85
CA ALA A 37 14.31 -5.91 27.25
C ALA A 37 14.04 -5.97 25.73
N LEU A 38 13.02 -5.25 25.28
CA LEU A 38 12.75 -5.05 23.85
C LEU A 38 13.68 -3.98 23.29
N THR A 39 14.38 -4.31 22.21
CA THR A 39 15.05 -3.30 21.38
C THR A 39 14.04 -2.64 20.42
N VAL A 40 14.33 -1.43 19.98
CA VAL A 40 13.54 -0.73 18.93
C VAL A 40 13.45 -1.60 17.68
N GLU A 41 14.54 -2.24 17.28
CA GLU A 41 14.61 -3.12 16.10
C GLU A 41 13.66 -4.32 16.22
N SER A 42 13.63 -5.00 17.38
CA SER A 42 12.71 -6.12 17.59
C SER A 42 11.24 -5.67 17.59
N THR A 43 10.94 -4.48 18.08
CA THR A 43 9.60 -3.89 18.06
C THR A 43 9.16 -3.58 16.62
N LEU A 44 10.01 -2.94 15.82
CA LEU A 44 9.71 -2.64 14.42
C LEU A 44 9.54 -3.92 13.58
N ALA A 45 10.34 -4.95 13.83
CA ALA A 45 10.19 -6.24 13.17
C ALA A 45 8.82 -6.87 13.48
N ARG A 46 8.39 -6.86 14.75
CA ARG A 46 7.07 -7.38 15.17
C ARG A 46 5.92 -6.63 14.51
N ILE A 47 5.99 -5.29 14.50
CA ILE A 47 4.99 -4.46 13.83
C ILE A 47 4.94 -4.79 12.32
N THR A 48 6.09 -4.96 11.69
CA THR A 48 6.17 -5.32 10.27
C THR A 48 5.49 -6.66 10.00
N ARG A 49 5.70 -7.67 10.84
CA ARG A 49 5.03 -8.98 10.71
C ARG A 49 3.52 -8.88 10.90
N LEU A 50 3.04 -8.09 11.86
CA LEU A 50 1.61 -7.84 12.04
C LEU A 50 1.01 -7.14 10.82
N GLN A 51 1.73 -6.21 10.19
CA GLN A 51 1.28 -5.59 8.94
C GLN A 51 1.23 -6.57 7.76
N GLN A 52 2.20 -7.48 7.65
CA GLN A 52 2.16 -8.53 6.62
C GLN A 52 0.92 -9.40 6.77
N VAL A 53 0.58 -9.80 8.00
CA VAL A 53 -0.65 -10.57 8.26
C VAL A 53 -1.90 -9.76 7.90
N ALA A 54 -1.96 -8.48 8.28
CA ALA A 54 -3.05 -7.59 7.89
C ALA A 54 -3.13 -7.42 6.36
N GLY A 55 -1.99 -7.49 5.65
CA GLY A 55 -1.90 -7.52 4.19
C GLY A 55 -2.33 -8.84 3.55
N GLY A 56 -2.53 -9.91 4.33
CA GLY A 56 -2.94 -11.24 3.84
C GLY A 56 -1.78 -12.22 3.61
N PHE A 57 -0.60 -11.94 4.15
CA PHE A 57 0.58 -12.78 3.96
C PHE A 57 1.17 -13.23 5.30
N ALA A 58 1.43 -14.54 5.44
CA ALA A 58 2.16 -15.07 6.57
C ALA A 58 3.66 -14.73 6.41
N PRO A 59 4.28 -14.10 7.41
CA PRO A 59 5.70 -13.85 7.37
C PRO A 59 6.46 -15.17 7.55
N THR A 60 7.42 -15.45 6.66
CA THR A 60 8.32 -16.58 6.80
C THR A 60 9.75 -16.08 6.69
N ASP A 61 10.63 -16.58 7.57
CA ASP A 61 12.06 -16.23 7.54
C ASP A 61 12.82 -17.07 6.48
N GLU A 62 12.22 -18.16 6.00
CA GLU A 62 12.87 -19.16 5.13
C GLU A 62 12.45 -19.06 3.64
N GLU A 63 11.30 -18.48 3.35
CA GLU A 63 10.77 -18.41 1.98
C GLU A 63 10.94 -17.00 1.39
N LYS A 64 11.51 -16.91 0.20
CA LYS A 64 11.62 -15.64 -0.56
C LYS A 64 10.26 -15.06 -0.92
N THR A 65 9.22 -15.91 -1.00
CA THR A 65 7.85 -15.51 -1.34
C THR A 65 6.95 -15.76 -0.15
N PRO A 66 6.37 -14.72 0.47
CA PRO A 66 5.45 -14.88 1.59
C PRO A 66 4.24 -15.73 1.19
N ARG A 67 3.84 -16.67 2.08
CA ARG A 67 2.65 -17.50 1.87
C ARG A 67 1.39 -16.70 2.12
N ARG A 68 0.38 -16.88 1.29
CA ARG A 68 -0.94 -16.28 1.48
C ARG A 68 -1.68 -16.92 2.65
N ILE A 69 -2.41 -16.10 3.39
CA ILE A 69 -3.28 -16.53 4.49
C ILE A 69 -4.69 -16.71 3.95
N GLY A 70 -5.17 -17.96 3.93
CA GLY A 70 -6.52 -18.29 3.45
C GLY A 70 -6.78 -17.89 1.99
N GLU A 71 -8.05 -17.90 1.60
CA GLU A 71 -8.47 -17.58 0.23
C GLU A 71 -9.04 -16.17 0.06
N LYS A 72 -9.62 -15.60 1.12
CA LYS A 72 -10.23 -14.27 1.10
C LYS A 72 -9.19 -13.16 0.99
N ARG A 73 -9.57 -12.09 0.32
CA ARG A 73 -8.70 -10.92 0.05
C ARG A 73 -9.42 -9.61 0.43
N PRO A 74 -9.80 -9.43 1.71
CA PRO A 74 -10.65 -8.30 2.10
C PRO A 74 -10.01 -6.94 1.82
N ARG A 75 -8.68 -6.80 1.91
CA ARG A 75 -8.00 -5.55 1.55
C ARG A 75 -8.05 -5.27 0.04
N VAL A 76 -7.95 -6.31 -0.79
CA VAL A 76 -8.10 -6.17 -2.25
C VAL A 76 -9.54 -5.81 -2.61
N GLU A 77 -10.52 -6.42 -1.96
CA GLU A 77 -11.94 -6.09 -2.13
C GLU A 77 -12.18 -4.62 -1.81
N ALA A 78 -11.69 -4.14 -0.65
CA ALA A 78 -11.77 -2.74 -0.28
C ALA A 78 -11.06 -1.80 -1.28
N LEU A 79 -9.93 -2.22 -1.86
CA LEU A 79 -9.27 -1.48 -2.93
C LEU A 79 -10.13 -1.36 -4.18
N LEU A 80 -10.73 -2.46 -4.62
CA LEU A 80 -11.59 -2.46 -5.82
C LEU A 80 -12.83 -1.59 -5.63
N ASP A 81 -13.45 -1.61 -4.43
CA ASP A 81 -14.56 -0.72 -4.07
C ASP A 81 -14.14 0.77 -4.16
N VAL A 82 -12.95 1.12 -3.65
CA VAL A 82 -12.40 2.47 -3.79
C VAL A 82 -12.18 2.85 -5.25
N LEU A 83 -11.66 1.94 -6.08
CA LEU A 83 -11.44 2.20 -7.50
C LEU A 83 -12.74 2.31 -8.31
N GLU A 84 -13.82 1.69 -7.85
CA GLU A 84 -15.15 1.85 -8.42
C GLU A 84 -15.75 3.22 -8.05
N GLU A 85 -15.59 3.64 -6.78
CA GLU A 85 -16.08 4.93 -6.27
C GLU A 85 -15.34 6.12 -6.89
N TYR A 86 -14.00 6.03 -7.00
CA TYR A 86 -13.17 7.12 -7.53
C TYR A 86 -12.72 6.81 -8.96
N GLY A 87 -13.37 7.44 -9.93
CA GLY A 87 -12.98 7.37 -11.33
C GLY A 87 -11.68 8.11 -11.63
N GLY A 88 -11.19 7.97 -12.87
CA GLY A 88 -10.00 8.67 -13.34
C GLY A 88 -8.68 7.99 -12.98
N LYS A 89 -7.58 8.73 -13.20
CA LYS A 89 -6.22 8.23 -12.91
C LYS A 89 -5.93 8.25 -11.42
N ALA A 90 -5.38 7.16 -10.91
CA ALA A 90 -5.01 7.02 -9.50
C ALA A 90 -3.59 6.45 -9.33
N ILE A 91 -2.99 6.80 -8.19
CA ILE A 91 -1.74 6.19 -7.73
C ILE A 91 -2.09 5.21 -6.61
N ILE A 92 -1.51 4.01 -6.65
CA ILE A 92 -1.59 3.04 -5.55
C ILE A 92 -0.20 2.84 -4.98
N TRP A 93 -0.05 3.16 -3.70
CA TRP A 93 1.15 2.90 -2.94
C TRP A 93 0.97 1.67 -2.05
N ALA A 94 1.91 0.74 -2.12
CA ALA A 94 1.99 -0.41 -1.23
C ALA A 94 3.37 -0.47 -0.56
N ARG A 95 3.44 -1.17 0.57
CA ARG A 95 4.69 -1.32 1.32
C ARG A 95 5.49 -2.54 0.85
N PHE A 96 4.81 -3.68 0.64
CA PHE A 96 5.45 -4.97 0.38
C PHE A 96 5.34 -5.37 -1.09
N THR A 97 6.39 -6.04 -1.61
CA THR A 97 6.38 -6.54 -3.00
C THR A 97 5.23 -7.51 -3.24
N ALA A 98 4.95 -8.42 -2.29
CA ALA A 98 3.84 -9.35 -2.38
C ALA A 98 2.47 -8.65 -2.52
N GLU A 99 2.29 -7.49 -1.88
CA GLU A 99 1.07 -6.67 -2.04
C GLU A 99 0.99 -6.08 -3.45
N VAL A 100 2.12 -5.56 -3.98
CA VAL A 100 2.18 -5.05 -5.37
C VAL A 100 1.80 -6.14 -6.36
N ASP A 101 2.32 -7.36 -6.19
CA ASP A 101 2.01 -8.50 -7.05
C ASP A 101 0.53 -8.89 -6.97
N GLU A 102 -0.04 -8.89 -5.77
CA GLU A 102 -1.46 -9.20 -5.56
C GLU A 102 -2.38 -8.13 -6.15
N ILE A 103 -2.05 -6.85 -5.96
CA ILE A 103 -2.78 -5.72 -6.55
C ILE A 103 -2.72 -5.81 -8.08
N ALA A 104 -1.53 -6.04 -8.66
CA ALA A 104 -1.37 -6.17 -10.10
C ALA A 104 -2.24 -7.30 -10.68
N ALA A 105 -2.27 -8.46 -10.01
CA ALA A 105 -3.13 -9.57 -10.39
C ALA A 105 -4.63 -9.23 -10.27
N ALA A 106 -5.03 -8.48 -9.24
CA ALA A 106 -6.41 -8.04 -9.06
C ALA A 106 -6.84 -7.03 -10.13
N LEU A 107 -6.02 -6.03 -10.42
CA LEU A 107 -6.28 -5.05 -11.49
C LEU A 107 -6.43 -5.72 -12.85
N LYS A 108 -5.54 -6.67 -13.16
CA LYS A 108 -5.62 -7.46 -14.40
C LYS A 108 -6.93 -8.23 -14.50
N ARG A 109 -7.37 -8.90 -13.43
CA ARG A 109 -8.64 -9.64 -13.41
C ARG A 109 -9.85 -8.72 -13.56
N ALA A 110 -9.78 -7.52 -12.99
CA ALA A 110 -10.83 -6.50 -13.09
C ALA A 110 -10.82 -5.73 -14.44
N GLY A 111 -9.87 -5.99 -15.33
CA GLY A 111 -9.73 -5.28 -16.60
C GLY A 111 -9.34 -3.80 -16.43
N ILE A 112 -8.70 -3.44 -15.32
CA ILE A 112 -8.25 -2.07 -15.04
C ILE A 112 -6.82 -1.92 -15.55
N SER A 113 -6.60 -0.96 -16.44
CA SER A 113 -5.27 -0.67 -17.00
C SER A 113 -4.34 -0.09 -15.95
N TYR A 114 -3.12 -0.58 -15.88
CA TYR A 114 -2.13 -0.13 -14.90
C TYR A 114 -0.71 -0.20 -15.46
N VAL A 115 0.16 0.59 -14.87
CA VAL A 115 1.62 0.47 -15.00
C VAL A 115 2.22 0.14 -13.64
N ARG A 116 3.30 -0.65 -13.65
CA ARG A 116 4.08 -0.97 -12.46
C ARG A 116 5.38 -0.18 -12.46
N TYR A 117 5.72 0.43 -11.32
CA TYR A 117 6.91 1.21 -11.13
C TYR A 117 7.53 0.91 -9.77
N ASP A 118 8.40 -0.09 -9.68
CA ASP A 118 9.12 -0.44 -8.44
C ASP A 118 10.53 -0.98 -8.74
N GLY A 119 11.21 -1.47 -7.71
CA GLY A 119 12.58 -1.99 -7.83
C GLY A 119 12.73 -3.25 -8.66
N GLU A 120 11.63 -3.99 -8.90
CA GLU A 120 11.61 -5.21 -9.71
C GLU A 120 11.49 -4.91 -11.22
N VAL A 121 11.20 -3.64 -11.58
CA VAL A 121 11.07 -3.18 -12.97
C VAL A 121 12.37 -2.53 -13.41
N ASP A 122 12.85 -2.86 -14.61
CA ASP A 122 14.06 -2.27 -15.19
C ASP A 122 13.93 -0.73 -15.38
N VAL A 123 15.08 -0.05 -15.41
CA VAL A 123 15.11 1.43 -15.47
C VAL A 123 14.41 1.98 -16.72
N ASP A 124 14.62 1.31 -17.87
CA ASP A 124 13.99 1.73 -19.14
C ASP A 124 12.49 1.49 -19.09
N ASP A 125 12.04 0.35 -18.57
CA ASP A 125 10.62 0.03 -18.41
C ASP A 125 9.93 0.97 -17.41
N ARG A 126 10.64 1.43 -16.37
CA ARG A 126 10.11 2.45 -15.45
C ARG A 126 9.85 3.79 -16.16
N ARG A 127 10.69 4.18 -17.11
CA ARG A 127 10.46 5.38 -17.91
C ARG A 127 9.22 5.20 -18.79
N VAL A 128 9.09 4.08 -19.47
CA VAL A 128 7.91 3.74 -20.28
C VAL A 128 6.65 3.73 -19.40
N ALA A 129 6.69 3.11 -18.23
CA ALA A 129 5.57 3.06 -17.30
C ALA A 129 5.13 4.47 -16.84
N LYS A 130 6.08 5.36 -16.56
CA LYS A 130 5.79 6.75 -16.23
C LYS A 130 5.12 7.47 -17.38
N ASP A 131 5.67 7.34 -18.60
CA ASP A 131 5.14 8.02 -19.79
C ASP A 131 3.75 7.49 -20.15
N GLU A 132 3.52 6.19 -20.05
CA GLU A 132 2.20 5.57 -20.26
C GLU A 132 1.16 6.05 -19.24
N PHE A 133 1.55 6.25 -17.98
CA PHE A 133 0.65 6.84 -16.99
C PHE A 133 0.38 8.32 -17.25
N THR A 134 1.41 9.11 -17.60
CA THR A 134 1.27 10.56 -17.72
C THR A 134 0.64 11.00 -19.05
N GLN A 135 0.91 10.30 -20.14
CA GLN A 135 0.53 10.66 -21.51
C GLN A 135 -0.38 9.61 -22.18
N GLY A 136 -0.31 8.35 -21.77
CA GLY A 136 -1.10 7.25 -22.30
C GLY A 136 -2.38 6.96 -21.52
N ASP A 137 -2.91 5.76 -21.70
CA ASP A 137 -4.23 5.34 -21.21
C ASP A 137 -4.19 4.55 -19.90
N ALA A 138 -3.01 4.32 -19.32
CA ALA A 138 -2.92 3.65 -18.04
C ALA A 138 -3.67 4.44 -16.96
N ARG A 139 -4.65 3.78 -16.33
CA ARG A 139 -5.47 4.36 -15.28
C ARG A 139 -4.74 4.39 -13.94
N ILE A 140 -3.97 3.35 -13.63
CA ILE A 140 -3.34 3.16 -12.32
C ILE A 140 -1.82 3.20 -12.44
N PHE A 141 -1.20 3.99 -11.56
CA PHE A 141 0.24 3.94 -11.29
C PHE A 141 0.47 3.15 -10.01
N LEU A 142 0.95 1.92 -10.12
CA LEU A 142 1.18 0.99 -9.00
C LEU A 142 2.66 0.98 -8.61
N SER A 143 2.96 1.30 -7.35
CA SER A 143 4.34 1.35 -6.89
C SER A 143 4.49 1.10 -5.39
N LYS A 144 5.73 0.92 -4.95
CA LYS A 144 6.07 0.92 -3.51
C LYS A 144 6.35 2.35 -3.02
N THR A 145 5.95 2.65 -1.78
CA THR A 145 6.23 3.95 -1.16
C THR A 145 7.72 4.28 -1.10
N SER A 146 8.59 3.27 -1.00
CA SER A 146 10.04 3.44 -1.05
C SER A 146 10.56 4.00 -2.39
N CYS A 147 9.78 3.86 -3.47
CA CYS A 147 10.13 4.40 -4.79
C CYS A 147 9.66 5.85 -5.00
N ALA A 148 8.91 6.41 -4.05
CA ALA A 148 8.39 7.79 -4.15
C ALA A 148 9.51 8.86 -4.18
N GLY A 149 10.71 8.53 -3.69
CA GLY A 149 11.88 9.43 -3.68
C GLY A 149 12.45 9.81 -5.04
N HIS A 150 12.08 9.12 -6.13
CA HIS A 150 12.70 9.27 -7.47
C HIS A 150 12.23 10.51 -8.28
N GLY A 151 11.80 11.59 -7.66
CA GLY A 151 11.47 12.83 -8.36
C GLY A 151 10.29 12.75 -9.33
N LEU A 152 9.42 11.77 -9.18
CA LEU A 152 8.24 11.56 -10.02
C LEU A 152 7.29 12.76 -9.98
N THR A 153 6.68 13.06 -11.14
CA THR A 153 5.59 14.04 -11.25
C THR A 153 4.38 13.32 -11.84
N LEU A 154 3.33 13.15 -11.03
CA LEU A 154 2.15 12.34 -11.34
C LEU A 154 0.86 13.16 -11.13
N ILE A 155 0.87 14.41 -11.58
CA ILE A 155 -0.25 15.37 -11.42
C ILE A 155 -1.51 14.98 -12.20
N GLN A 156 -1.44 13.96 -13.04
CA GLN A 156 -2.60 13.39 -13.73
C GLN A 156 -3.53 12.65 -12.77
N ALA A 157 -2.99 12.16 -11.64
CA ALA A 157 -3.78 11.52 -10.60
C ALA A 157 -4.54 12.55 -9.76
N THR A 158 -5.80 12.26 -9.51
CA THR A 158 -6.66 12.97 -8.55
C THR A 158 -6.97 12.14 -7.32
N THR A 159 -6.60 10.86 -7.35
CA THR A 159 -6.75 9.94 -6.23
C THR A 159 -5.42 9.26 -5.94
N VAL A 160 -5.03 9.24 -4.68
CA VAL A 160 -3.85 8.53 -4.20
C VAL A 160 -4.30 7.54 -3.13
N ILE A 161 -4.08 6.26 -3.38
CA ILE A 161 -4.54 5.18 -2.51
C ILE A 161 -3.34 4.58 -1.81
N TYR A 162 -3.35 4.58 -0.49
CA TYR A 162 -2.40 3.85 0.34
C TYR A 162 -3.00 2.51 0.70
N TYR A 163 -2.61 1.50 -0.06
CA TYR A 163 -2.99 0.11 0.22
C TYR A 163 -2.42 -0.37 1.56
N SER A 164 -1.17 0.00 1.83
CA SER A 164 -0.51 -0.17 3.11
C SER A 164 0.47 0.98 3.36
N ASN A 165 0.61 1.40 4.62
CA ASN A 165 1.51 2.46 5.03
C ASN A 165 2.76 1.90 5.72
N ASN A 166 3.84 2.67 5.73
CA ASN A 166 4.98 2.47 6.62
C ASN A 166 4.99 3.53 7.73
N TYR A 167 5.92 3.38 8.69
CA TYR A 167 6.07 4.32 9.81
C TYR A 167 6.92 5.56 9.47
N SER A 168 7.26 5.79 8.20
CA SER A 168 8.05 6.94 7.78
C SER A 168 7.16 8.07 7.31
N LEU A 169 7.05 9.12 8.13
CA LEU A 169 6.34 10.34 7.77
C LEU A 169 6.95 11.00 6.53
N ASP A 170 8.28 10.99 6.42
CA ASP A 170 8.99 11.55 5.26
C ASP A 170 8.60 10.86 3.96
N GLN A 171 8.55 9.51 3.95
CA GLN A 171 8.12 8.77 2.77
C GLN A 171 6.64 9.03 2.46
N ARG A 172 5.80 9.19 3.47
CA ARG A 172 4.40 9.57 3.28
C ARG A 172 4.28 10.93 2.61
N GLN A 173 4.94 11.95 3.14
CA GLN A 173 4.93 13.30 2.58
C GLN A 173 5.50 13.33 1.15
N GLN A 174 6.66 12.69 0.93
CA GLN A 174 7.24 12.58 -0.40
C GLN A 174 6.30 11.92 -1.41
N SER A 175 5.58 10.86 -1.02
CA SER A 175 4.65 10.17 -1.90
C SER A 175 3.39 11.00 -2.20
N GLU A 176 2.90 11.78 -1.23
CA GLU A 176 1.81 12.74 -1.45
C GLU A 176 2.18 13.82 -2.46
N ASP A 177 3.41 14.36 -2.36
CA ASP A 177 3.92 15.40 -3.23
C ASP A 177 4.14 14.95 -4.69
N ARG A 178 3.96 13.65 -5.01
CA ARG A 178 3.98 13.19 -6.41
C ARG A 178 2.74 13.61 -7.18
N ALA A 179 1.58 13.65 -6.54
CA ALA A 179 0.32 14.10 -7.14
C ALA A 179 0.01 15.58 -6.82
N HIS A 180 0.38 16.04 -5.63
CA HIS A 180 0.07 17.38 -5.15
C HIS A 180 1.30 18.30 -5.22
N ARG A 181 1.57 18.79 -6.41
CA ARG A 181 2.71 19.70 -6.68
C ARG A 181 2.38 20.67 -7.79
N LYS A 182 3.30 21.59 -8.07
CA LYS A 182 3.14 22.61 -9.13
C LYS A 182 2.67 21.98 -10.45
N GLY A 183 1.57 22.49 -10.96
CA GLY A 183 0.88 21.97 -12.15
C GLY A 183 -0.41 21.19 -11.82
N GLN A 184 -0.63 20.82 -10.56
CA GLN A 184 -1.93 20.24 -10.14
C GLN A 184 -2.98 21.34 -10.05
N THR A 185 -4.11 21.15 -10.74
CA THR A 185 -5.23 22.12 -10.77
C THR A 185 -6.51 21.57 -10.15
N ARG A 186 -6.52 20.29 -9.82
CA ARG A 186 -7.68 19.57 -9.26
C ARG A 186 -7.43 19.16 -7.82
N ASN A 187 -8.49 19.07 -7.03
CA ASN A 187 -8.41 18.48 -5.69
C ASN A 187 -7.82 17.06 -5.75
N VAL A 188 -6.94 16.72 -4.81
CA VAL A 188 -6.36 15.39 -4.68
C VAL A 188 -6.92 14.72 -3.44
N THR A 189 -7.55 13.56 -3.63
CA THR A 189 -8.08 12.74 -2.57
C THR A 189 -7.09 11.64 -2.20
N TYR A 190 -6.73 11.58 -0.93
CA TYR A 190 -5.87 10.55 -0.34
C TYR A 190 -6.72 9.55 0.42
N VAL A 191 -6.70 8.30 0.00
CA VAL A 191 -7.49 7.21 0.61
C VAL A 191 -6.55 6.23 1.29
N ASP A 192 -6.66 6.10 2.59
CA ASP A 192 -5.96 5.08 3.36
C ASP A 192 -6.86 3.84 3.55
N ILE A 193 -6.40 2.67 3.11
CA ILE A 193 -7.07 1.38 3.34
C ILE A 193 -6.56 0.80 4.65
N VAL A 194 -7.43 0.70 5.65
CA VAL A 194 -7.06 0.44 7.05
C VAL A 194 -7.79 -0.80 7.56
N ALA A 195 -7.05 -1.79 8.04
CA ALA A 195 -7.62 -2.97 8.68
C ALA A 195 -8.09 -2.62 10.11
N ASN A 196 -9.34 -2.94 10.42
CA ASN A 196 -9.91 -2.74 11.75
C ASN A 196 -9.18 -3.55 12.82
N ASP A 197 -9.00 -2.94 14.00
CA ASP A 197 -8.39 -3.54 15.18
C ASP A 197 -6.97 -4.09 14.93
N THR A 198 -6.19 -3.39 14.11
CA THR A 198 -4.81 -3.74 13.80
C THR A 198 -3.85 -2.59 14.01
N VAL A 199 -2.56 -2.86 13.78
CA VAL A 199 -1.49 -1.84 13.79
C VAL A 199 -1.68 -0.77 12.73
N ASP A 200 -2.43 -1.04 11.65
CA ASP A 200 -2.71 -0.06 10.61
C ASP A 200 -3.40 1.22 11.14
N GLN A 201 -4.19 1.09 12.19
CA GLN A 201 -4.89 2.24 12.79
C GLN A 201 -3.97 3.19 13.54
N ARG A 202 -2.70 2.80 13.76
CA ARG A 202 -1.70 3.55 14.54
C ARG A 202 -0.56 4.13 13.68
N ILE A 203 -0.68 4.00 12.37
CA ILE A 203 0.33 4.47 11.41
C ILE A 203 -0.05 5.82 10.79
#